data_88556c69398487e9a52d81a20609b24e
#
_entry.id   88556c69398487e9a52d81a20609b24e
#
_cell.length_a   1.000
_cell.length_b   1.000
_cell.length_c   1.000
_cell.angle_alpha   90.00
_cell.angle_beta   90.00
_cell.angle_gamma   90.00
#
_symmetry.space_group_name_H-M   'P 1'
#
loop_
_entity.id
_entity.type
_entity.pdbx_description
1 polymer ?
#
loop_
_entity_poly.entity_id
_entity_poly.type
_entity_poly.pdbx_seq_one_letter_code
_entity_poly.pdbx_strand_id
1 'polypeptide(L)'
;MDINHSPFGFLISLFFIVTFLAPQVKSRAFYVFGDSLVDNGNNDYLVTTARADNYPYGIDYPTRRPTGRFSNGLNIPDIISEAIGMPSTLPYLSPQLTGENLLVGANFASAGIGILNDTGIQFVNIIRISKQFEYFEQYQQRVSALIGPEATQQLVNQALVLITLGGNDFVNNYYLIPFSARSRQFALPDYVVYLISEYGKILRKLYELGARRVLVTGTGAMGCAPAELAQHSRNGECYGALQAAAALFNPRLVDLIASVNAEIGQDVFVAANAYQMNMDYLSNPEQFGFVTSKVACCGQGPYNGIGLCTPISNLCPNRDLYAFWDAFHPTEKANRIIVNQILTGSSKYMHPMNLSTVMLLDSSRI
;
A
#
# COMPACT_ATOMS: atom_id res chain seq x y z
N MET A 1 82.30 -0.96 44.54
CA MET A 1 80.88 -0.72 44.90
C MET A 1 80.21 -0.22 43.67
N ASP A 2 79.72 -1.13 42.81
CA ASP A 2 79.14 -0.81 41.52
C ASP A 2 77.65 -0.75 41.64
N ILE A 3 77.06 0.39 41.23
CA ILE A 3 75.65 0.53 41.19
C ILE A 3 75.21 0.39 39.74
N ASN A 4 74.55 -0.75 39.45
CA ASN A 4 73.92 -1.03 38.15
C ASN A 4 72.61 -0.23 37.97
N HIS A 5 72.55 0.62 36.97
CA HIS A 5 71.32 1.24 36.47
C HIS A 5 70.78 0.44 35.29
N SER A 6 69.64 -0.17 35.50
CA SER A 6 68.82 -0.77 34.43
C SER A 6 67.86 0.28 33.83
N PRO A 7 67.79 0.42 32.49
CA PRO A 7 66.80 1.29 31.88
C PRO A 7 65.49 0.55 31.62
N PHE A 8 64.41 0.96 32.27
CA PHE A 8 63.06 0.54 31.96
C PHE A 8 62.60 1.19 30.62
N GLY A 9 62.52 0.39 29.59
CA GLY A 9 61.94 0.79 28.32
C GLY A 9 60.41 0.79 28.39
N PHE A 10 59.78 1.92 28.29
CA PHE A 10 58.33 2.05 28.11
C PHE A 10 57.95 1.72 26.67
N LEU A 11 57.33 0.57 26.45
CA LEU A 11 56.67 0.20 25.19
C LEU A 11 55.29 0.86 25.15
N ILE A 12 55.14 1.94 24.40
CA ILE A 12 53.85 2.56 24.08
C ILE A 12 53.23 1.77 22.93
N SER A 13 52.27 0.88 23.25
CA SER A 13 51.42 0.21 22.23
C SER A 13 50.41 1.20 21.72
N LEU A 14 50.61 1.68 20.50
CA LEU A 14 49.59 2.43 19.75
C LEU A 14 48.51 1.45 19.28
N PHE A 15 47.38 1.43 19.98
CA PHE A 15 46.17 0.79 19.47
C PHE A 15 45.54 1.67 18.37
N PHE A 16 45.68 1.30 17.10
CA PHE A 16 44.91 1.83 16.02
C PHE A 16 43.48 1.27 16.13
N ILE A 17 42.55 2.09 16.64
CA ILE A 17 41.13 1.78 16.55
C ILE A 17 40.71 2.05 15.09
N VAL A 18 40.71 0.99 14.27
CA VAL A 18 40.08 1.04 12.95
C VAL A 18 38.58 0.99 13.20
N THR A 19 37.95 2.14 13.26
CA THR A 19 36.49 2.25 13.18
C THR A 19 36.06 1.80 11.79
N PHE A 20 35.61 0.56 11.67
CA PHE A 20 34.83 0.15 10.51
C PHE A 20 33.54 0.99 10.53
N LEU A 21 33.51 2.07 9.74
CA LEU A 21 32.26 2.70 9.33
C LEU A 21 31.54 1.66 8.48
N ALA A 22 30.68 0.88 9.10
CA ALA A 22 29.68 0.14 8.34
C ALA A 22 28.98 1.15 7.42
N PRO A 23 28.81 0.84 6.12
CA PRO A 23 28.07 1.73 5.24
C PRO A 23 26.69 1.95 5.87
N GLN A 24 26.43 3.18 6.31
CA GLN A 24 25.07 3.54 6.72
C GLN A 24 24.22 3.33 5.47
N VAL A 25 23.41 2.28 5.47
CA VAL A 25 22.32 2.14 4.50
C VAL A 25 21.48 3.41 4.70
N LYS A 26 21.61 4.35 3.77
CA LYS A 26 20.88 5.60 3.83
C LYS A 26 19.40 5.20 3.83
N SER A 27 18.73 5.36 4.96
CA SER A 27 17.31 5.05 5.13
C SER A 27 16.53 5.75 4.01
N ARG A 28 15.85 4.98 3.19
CA ARG A 28 15.10 5.49 2.03
C ARG A 28 13.71 5.87 2.50
N ALA A 29 13.23 7.08 2.19
CA ALA A 29 11.86 7.46 2.51
C ALA A 29 10.84 6.58 1.75
N PHE A 30 9.67 6.39 2.33
CA PHE A 30 8.57 5.67 1.71
C PHE A 30 7.30 6.51 1.72
N TYR A 31 6.69 6.70 0.55
CA TYR A 31 5.46 7.47 0.36
C TYR A 31 4.34 6.57 -0.12
N VAL A 32 3.17 6.71 0.48
CA VAL A 32 2.01 5.87 0.18
C VAL A 32 0.82 6.74 -0.21
N PHE A 33 0.22 6.41 -1.35
CA PHE A 33 -1.00 7.04 -1.88
C PHE A 33 -2.04 5.97 -2.15
N GLY A 34 -3.31 6.33 -2.07
CA GLY A 34 -4.35 5.39 -2.44
C GLY A 34 -5.53 5.36 -1.48
N ASP A 35 -6.14 4.19 -1.40
CA ASP A 35 -7.39 3.93 -0.70
C ASP A 35 -7.21 3.13 0.61
N SER A 36 -8.27 2.44 1.07
CA SER A 36 -8.32 1.69 2.31
C SER A 36 -7.32 0.53 2.42
N LEU A 37 -6.88 -0.04 1.29
CA LEU A 37 -5.92 -1.15 1.29
C LEU A 37 -4.55 -0.72 1.83
N VAL A 38 -4.27 0.58 1.76
CA VAL A 38 -2.96 1.15 2.12
C VAL A 38 -3.05 2.36 3.06
N ASP A 39 -4.22 2.72 3.57
CA ASP A 39 -4.40 3.78 4.57
C ASP A 39 -3.84 3.33 5.94
N ASN A 40 -2.93 4.12 6.51
CA ASN A 40 -2.35 3.89 7.83
C ASN A 40 -3.07 4.67 8.95
N GLY A 41 -4.27 5.21 8.66
CA GLY A 41 -5.13 5.85 9.64
C GLY A 41 -5.39 7.35 9.41
N ASN A 42 -5.23 7.88 8.19
CA ASN A 42 -5.63 9.25 7.90
C ASN A 42 -7.13 9.48 8.16
N ASN A 43 -7.97 8.50 7.84
CA ASN A 43 -9.40 8.63 8.01
C ASN A 43 -9.83 8.74 9.48
N ASP A 44 -9.00 8.32 10.44
CA ASP A 44 -9.28 8.50 11.89
C ASP A 44 -9.32 9.97 12.30
N TYR A 45 -8.65 10.85 11.56
CA TYR A 45 -8.62 12.29 11.76
C TYR A 45 -9.76 13.03 11.02
N LEU A 46 -10.64 12.32 10.32
CA LEU A 46 -11.68 12.90 9.47
C LEU A 46 -13.08 12.56 10.01
N VAL A 47 -14.04 13.44 9.73
CA VAL A 47 -15.47 13.15 9.97
C VAL A 47 -16.00 12.37 8.75
N THR A 48 -15.78 11.06 8.76
CA THR A 48 -16.17 10.14 7.68
C THR A 48 -16.69 8.83 8.24
N THR A 49 -17.48 8.09 7.47
CA THR A 49 -17.94 6.73 7.80
C THR A 49 -16.94 5.65 7.38
N ALA A 50 -15.97 5.97 6.51
CA ALA A 50 -14.92 5.05 6.07
C ALA A 50 -13.75 5.06 7.08
N ARG A 51 -13.95 4.41 8.26
CA ARG A 51 -12.97 4.37 9.36
C ARG A 51 -12.75 2.96 9.87
N ALA A 52 -11.53 2.70 10.34
CA ALA A 52 -11.12 1.46 10.99
C ALA A 52 -10.52 1.73 12.38
N ASP A 53 -11.13 2.65 13.13
CA ASP A 53 -10.69 3.17 14.42
C ASP A 53 -11.36 2.51 15.63
N ASN A 54 -12.10 1.42 15.41
CA ASN A 54 -12.80 0.67 16.44
C ASN A 54 -12.38 -0.80 16.49
N TYR A 55 -12.46 -1.40 17.68
CA TYR A 55 -12.28 -2.84 17.86
C TYR A 55 -13.32 -3.62 17.02
N PRO A 56 -12.93 -4.75 16.35
CA PRO A 56 -11.66 -5.48 16.53
C PRO A 56 -10.58 -5.17 15.48
N TYR A 57 -10.67 -4.09 14.68
CA TYR A 57 -9.54 -3.67 13.84
C TYR A 57 -8.27 -3.57 14.68
N GLY A 58 -7.15 -3.99 14.15
CA GLY A 58 -5.85 -3.93 14.84
C GLY A 58 -5.70 -4.89 16.04
N ILE A 59 -6.58 -5.89 16.18
CA ILE A 59 -6.53 -6.88 17.28
C ILE A 59 -5.19 -7.63 17.34
N ASP A 60 -4.52 -7.82 16.21
CA ASP A 60 -3.21 -8.47 16.08
C ASP A 60 -2.07 -7.47 15.80
N TYR A 61 -2.38 -6.16 15.70
CA TYR A 61 -1.36 -5.12 15.58
C TYR A 61 -0.47 -5.10 16.85
N PRO A 62 0.82 -4.72 16.79
CA PRO A 62 1.72 -4.77 17.95
C PRO A 62 1.17 -4.09 19.22
N THR A 63 0.39 -3.02 19.08
CA THR A 63 -0.25 -2.34 20.21
C THR A 63 -1.60 -2.95 20.61
N ARG A 64 -2.13 -3.89 19.84
CA ARG A 64 -3.47 -4.50 19.99
C ARG A 64 -4.60 -3.47 20.06
N ARG A 65 -4.46 -2.38 19.31
CA ARG A 65 -5.42 -1.28 19.24
C ARG A 65 -5.72 -0.95 17.79
N PRO A 66 -6.93 -0.45 17.49
CA PRO A 66 -7.25 0.13 16.18
C PRO A 66 -6.27 1.25 15.84
N THR A 67 -5.88 1.33 14.60
CA THR A 67 -4.89 2.29 14.09
C THR A 67 -5.34 2.93 12.77
N GLY A 68 -6.61 2.73 12.40
CA GLY A 68 -7.16 3.16 11.12
C GLY A 68 -6.79 2.28 9.93
N ARG A 69 -6.01 1.22 10.14
CA ARG A 69 -5.74 0.21 9.11
C ARG A 69 -6.93 -0.73 8.97
N PHE A 70 -7.40 -0.96 7.76
CA PHE A 70 -8.47 -1.93 7.48
C PHE A 70 -7.91 -3.36 7.48
N SER A 71 -7.43 -3.80 8.62
CA SER A 71 -6.80 -5.11 8.83
C SER A 71 -6.92 -5.55 10.29
N ASN A 72 -6.73 -6.85 10.55
CA ASN A 72 -6.53 -7.35 11.91
C ASN A 72 -5.18 -6.90 12.52
N GLY A 73 -4.20 -6.62 11.68
CA GLY A 73 -2.84 -6.22 12.08
C GLY A 73 -2.20 -5.31 11.04
N LEU A 74 -1.03 -5.70 10.53
CA LEU A 74 -0.27 -4.94 9.54
C LEU A 74 -0.97 -4.95 8.17
N ASN A 75 -0.89 -3.84 7.46
CA ASN A 75 -1.31 -3.72 6.08
C ASN A 75 -0.11 -3.79 5.11
N ILE A 76 -0.36 -3.67 3.80
CA ILE A 76 0.67 -3.76 2.75
C ILE A 76 1.82 -2.75 2.97
N PRO A 77 1.59 -1.45 3.23
CA PRO A 77 2.67 -0.50 3.50
C PRO A 77 3.56 -0.87 4.69
N ASP A 78 2.97 -1.36 5.79
CA ASP A 78 3.75 -1.77 6.96
C ASP A 78 4.69 -2.92 6.64
N ILE A 79 4.19 -3.94 5.93
CA ILE A 79 4.96 -5.13 5.59
C ILE A 79 6.04 -4.80 4.56
N ILE A 80 5.78 -3.88 3.62
CA ILE A 80 6.82 -3.35 2.74
C ILE A 80 7.88 -2.61 3.57
N SER A 81 7.48 -1.77 4.53
CA SER A 81 8.41 -1.07 5.42
C SER A 81 9.30 -2.05 6.19
N GLU A 82 8.72 -3.11 6.78
CA GLU A 82 9.49 -4.19 7.42
C GLU A 82 10.52 -4.81 6.46
N ALA A 83 10.10 -5.14 5.23
CA ALA A 83 10.95 -5.79 4.24
C ALA A 83 12.13 -4.94 3.77
N ILE A 84 11.97 -3.62 3.75
CA ILE A 84 13.04 -2.67 3.37
C ILE A 84 13.80 -2.11 4.59
N GLY A 85 13.54 -2.63 5.79
CA GLY A 85 14.23 -2.24 7.02
C GLY A 85 13.85 -0.85 7.54
N MET A 86 12.63 -0.40 7.27
CA MET A 86 12.11 0.92 7.63
C MET A 86 11.02 0.84 8.71
N PRO A 87 10.86 1.86 9.55
CA PRO A 87 9.65 2.01 10.36
C PRO A 87 8.41 2.16 9.47
N SER A 88 7.25 1.75 9.98
CA SER A 88 5.97 2.04 9.33
C SER A 88 5.76 3.54 9.15
N THR A 89 5.25 3.95 7.98
CA THR A 89 4.97 5.35 7.70
C THR A 89 3.78 5.85 8.52
N LEU A 90 3.93 7.03 9.11
CA LEU A 90 2.83 7.71 9.80
C LEU A 90 1.81 8.25 8.78
N PRO A 91 0.50 8.28 9.14
CA PRO A 91 -0.47 9.00 8.34
C PRO A 91 -0.14 10.50 8.31
N TYR A 92 -0.35 11.15 7.17
CA TYR A 92 -0.01 12.56 6.98
C TYR A 92 -0.69 13.50 8.01
N LEU A 93 -1.92 13.17 8.42
CA LEU A 93 -2.69 13.94 9.40
C LEU A 93 -2.25 13.67 10.86
N SER A 94 -1.35 12.72 11.08
CA SER A 94 -0.87 12.44 12.45
C SER A 94 -0.08 13.62 13.02
N PRO A 95 -0.38 14.06 14.24
CA PRO A 95 0.41 15.09 14.93
C PRO A 95 1.86 14.63 15.23
N GLN A 96 2.13 13.32 15.15
CA GLN A 96 3.47 12.76 15.35
C GLN A 96 4.36 12.89 14.11
N LEU A 97 3.81 13.23 12.93
CA LEU A 97 4.58 13.42 11.71
C LEU A 97 5.29 14.78 11.74
N THR A 98 6.31 14.90 12.57
CA THR A 98 7.13 16.11 12.79
C THR A 98 8.60 15.75 12.98
N GLY A 99 9.51 16.73 12.82
CA GLY A 99 10.93 16.53 13.04
C GLY A 99 11.50 15.41 12.18
N GLU A 100 12.30 14.52 12.77
CA GLU A 100 12.96 13.40 12.07
C GLU A 100 11.97 12.38 11.49
N ASN A 101 10.74 12.26 12.03
CA ASN A 101 9.71 11.40 11.48
C ASN A 101 9.34 11.78 10.02
N LEU A 102 9.54 13.04 9.64
CA LEU A 102 9.39 13.48 8.24
C LEU A 102 10.37 12.79 7.31
N LEU A 103 11.54 12.38 7.77
CA LEU A 103 12.57 11.76 6.91
C LEU A 103 12.30 10.29 6.61
N VAL A 104 11.40 9.65 7.36
CA VAL A 104 10.95 8.27 7.13
C VAL A 104 10.01 8.19 5.92
N GLY A 105 9.28 9.26 5.63
CA GLY A 105 8.21 9.31 4.64
C GLY A 105 6.86 9.57 5.30
N ALA A 106 5.79 9.39 4.53
CA ALA A 106 4.43 9.57 5.02
C ALA A 106 3.41 8.76 4.21
N ASN A 107 2.30 8.43 4.85
CA ASN A 107 1.15 7.81 4.22
C ASN A 107 0.07 8.88 3.98
N PHE A 108 -0.29 9.11 2.72
CA PHE A 108 -1.31 10.08 2.28
C PHE A 108 -2.63 9.41 1.92
N ALA A 109 -2.67 8.07 1.91
CA ALA A 109 -3.84 7.29 1.52
C ALA A 109 -5.06 7.60 2.38
N SER A 110 -6.23 7.41 1.82
CA SER A 110 -7.51 7.65 2.49
C SER A 110 -8.55 6.64 2.02
N ALA A 111 -9.16 5.94 2.97
CA ALA A 111 -10.17 4.94 2.68
C ALA A 111 -11.35 5.52 1.90
N GLY A 112 -11.85 4.75 0.94
CA GLY A 112 -13.04 5.06 0.15
C GLY A 112 -12.80 5.81 -1.15
N ILE A 113 -11.60 6.35 -1.39
CA ILE A 113 -11.30 7.08 -2.64
C ILE A 113 -11.09 6.14 -3.83
N GLY A 114 -11.18 6.71 -5.03
CA GLY A 114 -10.79 6.08 -6.29
C GLY A 114 -9.93 6.99 -7.17
N ILE A 115 -9.79 6.57 -8.42
CA ILE A 115 -9.16 7.36 -9.48
C ILE A 115 -9.97 8.64 -9.73
N LEU A 116 -11.30 8.51 -9.73
CA LEU A 116 -12.21 9.62 -9.99
C LEU A 116 -12.58 10.39 -8.72
N ASN A 117 -12.75 11.70 -8.84
CA ASN A 117 -13.11 12.55 -7.71
C ASN A 117 -14.54 12.32 -7.17
N ASP A 118 -15.41 11.71 -7.93
CA ASP A 118 -16.76 11.35 -7.50
C ASP A 118 -16.86 9.93 -6.92
N THR A 119 -15.78 9.15 -6.95
CA THR A 119 -15.72 7.87 -6.25
C THR A 119 -15.69 8.10 -4.74
N GLY A 120 -16.51 7.35 -4.01
CA GLY A 120 -16.57 7.42 -2.55
C GLY A 120 -17.30 8.63 -1.97
N ILE A 121 -18.16 9.31 -2.75
CA ILE A 121 -18.95 10.46 -2.27
C ILE A 121 -19.84 10.10 -1.08
N GLN A 122 -20.26 8.84 -0.97
CA GLN A 122 -21.08 8.33 0.13
C GLN A 122 -20.35 8.35 1.49
N PHE A 123 -19.03 8.41 1.50
CA PHE A 123 -18.21 8.49 2.71
C PHE A 123 -17.99 9.94 3.19
N VAL A 124 -18.47 10.91 2.45
CA VAL A 124 -18.49 12.35 2.73
C VAL A 124 -17.08 12.95 2.74
N ASN A 125 -16.41 12.97 3.87
CA ASN A 125 -15.13 13.68 4.06
C ASN A 125 -13.96 12.69 3.99
N ILE A 126 -13.41 12.49 2.79
CA ILE A 126 -12.25 11.64 2.50
C ILE A 126 -11.21 12.43 1.71
N ILE A 127 -9.93 12.04 1.78
CA ILE A 127 -8.82 12.73 1.12
C ILE A 127 -8.66 12.21 -0.30
N ARG A 128 -9.29 12.87 -1.28
CA ARG A 128 -9.24 12.50 -2.69
C ARG A 128 -7.82 12.55 -3.23
N ILE A 129 -7.53 11.86 -4.33
CA ILE A 129 -6.17 11.73 -4.86
C ILE A 129 -5.51 13.09 -5.15
N SER A 130 -6.26 14.06 -5.67
CA SER A 130 -5.74 15.42 -5.87
C SER A 130 -5.31 16.07 -4.55
N LYS A 131 -6.08 15.85 -3.48
CA LYS A 131 -5.75 16.37 -2.15
C LYS A 131 -4.57 15.63 -1.50
N GLN A 132 -4.39 14.34 -1.78
CA GLN A 132 -3.20 13.60 -1.35
C GLN A 132 -1.94 14.22 -1.98
N PHE A 133 -2.00 14.66 -3.24
CA PHE A 133 -0.89 15.35 -3.90
C PHE A 133 -0.62 16.74 -3.31
N GLU A 134 -1.66 17.53 -3.01
CA GLU A 134 -1.49 18.81 -2.29
C GLU A 134 -0.82 18.58 -0.93
N TYR A 135 -1.21 17.55 -0.20
CA TYR A 135 -0.58 17.19 1.07
C TYR A 135 0.87 16.73 0.88
N PHE A 136 1.18 16.06 -0.20
CA PHE A 136 2.56 15.69 -0.53
C PHE A 136 3.41 16.92 -0.86
N GLU A 137 2.89 17.90 -1.58
CA GLU A 137 3.57 19.17 -1.83
C GLU A 137 3.84 19.92 -0.51
N GLN A 138 2.85 20.01 0.39
CA GLN A 138 3.02 20.62 1.73
C GLN A 138 4.02 19.82 2.59
N TYR A 139 4.01 18.50 2.52
CA TYR A 139 4.98 17.66 3.20
C TYR A 139 6.40 17.94 2.70
N GLN A 140 6.62 18.05 1.39
CA GLN A 140 7.93 18.41 0.82
C GLN A 140 8.41 19.79 1.31
N GLN A 141 7.51 20.77 1.44
CA GLN A 141 7.83 22.07 2.04
C GLN A 141 8.30 21.95 3.50
N ARG A 142 7.62 21.12 4.29
CA ARG A 142 8.00 20.84 5.69
C ARG A 142 9.36 20.13 5.78
N VAL A 143 9.63 19.17 4.90
CA VAL A 143 10.93 18.52 4.81
C VAL A 143 12.01 19.51 4.37
N SER A 144 11.71 20.37 3.40
CA SER A 144 12.65 21.40 2.92
C SER A 144 13.01 22.44 4.00
N ALA A 145 12.08 22.76 4.87
CA ALA A 145 12.36 23.59 6.05
C ALA A 145 13.30 22.91 7.07
N LEU A 146 13.35 21.58 7.09
CA LEU A 146 14.19 20.81 8.00
C LEU A 146 15.61 20.54 7.46
N ILE A 147 15.71 20.11 6.19
CA ILE A 147 16.98 19.62 5.60
C ILE A 147 17.44 20.44 4.36
N GLY A 148 16.71 21.46 3.98
CA GLY A 148 16.97 22.26 2.77
C GLY A 148 16.40 21.69 1.47
N PRO A 149 16.23 22.50 0.42
CA PRO A 149 15.53 22.12 -0.81
C PRO A 149 16.26 21.03 -1.61
N GLU A 150 17.56 21.10 -1.73
CA GLU A 150 18.35 20.14 -2.50
C GLU A 150 18.32 18.73 -1.88
N ALA A 151 18.50 18.65 -0.55
CA ALA A 151 18.44 17.38 0.18
C ALA A 151 17.01 16.81 0.15
N THR A 152 15.99 17.66 0.17
CA THR A 152 14.59 17.24 0.01
C THR A 152 14.33 16.64 -1.36
N GLN A 153 14.80 17.27 -2.42
CA GLN A 153 14.66 16.73 -3.77
C GLN A 153 15.36 15.36 -3.90
N GLN A 154 16.55 15.22 -3.34
CA GLN A 154 17.25 13.94 -3.30
C GLN A 154 16.49 12.87 -2.52
N LEU A 155 15.96 13.21 -1.33
CA LEU A 155 15.15 12.31 -0.51
C LEU A 155 13.94 11.81 -1.29
N VAL A 156 13.20 12.71 -1.94
CA VAL A 156 12.00 12.37 -2.74
C VAL A 156 12.37 11.52 -3.95
N ASN A 157 13.42 11.88 -4.69
CA ASN A 157 13.84 11.13 -5.86
C ASN A 157 14.38 9.72 -5.54
N GLN A 158 14.90 9.51 -4.33
CA GLN A 158 15.41 8.22 -3.88
C GLN A 158 14.34 7.38 -3.17
N ALA A 159 13.20 7.97 -2.83
CA ALA A 159 12.13 7.30 -2.11
C ALA A 159 11.47 6.19 -2.92
N LEU A 160 10.96 5.19 -2.20
CA LEU A 160 9.95 4.28 -2.74
C LEU A 160 8.58 4.97 -2.65
N VAL A 161 7.75 4.78 -3.65
CA VAL A 161 6.36 5.24 -3.68
C VAL A 161 5.45 4.05 -3.97
N LEU A 162 4.36 3.92 -3.21
CA LEU A 162 3.28 2.97 -3.47
C LEU A 162 2.02 3.75 -3.81
N ILE A 163 1.33 3.35 -4.87
CA ILE A 163 -0.01 3.85 -5.19
C ILE A 163 -0.97 2.70 -5.48
N THR A 164 -2.12 2.71 -4.80
CA THR A 164 -3.17 1.69 -4.90
C THR A 164 -4.51 2.36 -5.13
N LEU A 165 -5.08 2.21 -6.34
CA LEU A 165 -6.34 2.83 -6.75
C LEU A 165 -7.07 1.95 -7.76
N GLY A 166 -8.37 2.18 -7.89
CA GLY A 166 -9.22 1.65 -8.95
C GLY A 166 -10.31 0.69 -8.47
N GLY A 167 -10.09 -0.04 -7.37
CA GLY A 167 -11.10 -0.95 -6.83
C GLY A 167 -12.42 -0.24 -6.50
N ASN A 168 -12.34 0.87 -5.80
CA ASN A 168 -13.50 1.65 -5.40
C ASN A 168 -14.25 2.30 -6.59
N ASP A 169 -13.57 2.60 -7.70
CA ASP A 169 -14.22 3.11 -8.91
C ASP A 169 -15.21 2.11 -9.49
N PHE A 170 -14.93 0.82 -9.36
CA PHE A 170 -15.87 -0.23 -9.74
C PHE A 170 -16.88 -0.53 -8.64
N VAL A 171 -16.42 -0.87 -7.43
CA VAL A 171 -17.26 -1.32 -6.31
C VAL A 171 -18.15 -0.18 -5.79
N ASN A 172 -17.57 0.98 -5.51
CA ASN A 172 -18.24 2.10 -4.83
C ASN A 172 -18.76 3.19 -5.77
N ASN A 173 -18.54 3.10 -7.09
CA ASN A 173 -19.05 4.07 -8.06
C ASN A 173 -19.87 3.38 -9.17
N TYR A 174 -19.30 2.43 -9.91
CA TYR A 174 -19.94 1.84 -11.08
C TYR A 174 -21.02 0.80 -10.71
N TYR A 175 -20.77 -0.09 -9.74
CA TYR A 175 -21.65 -1.22 -9.43
C TYR A 175 -22.45 -1.09 -8.13
N LEU A 176 -21.86 -0.58 -7.05
CA LEU A 176 -22.53 -0.57 -5.75
C LEU A 176 -23.65 0.45 -5.63
N ILE A 177 -23.51 1.60 -6.28
CA ILE A 177 -24.54 2.66 -6.21
C ILE A 177 -25.61 2.37 -7.26
N PRO A 178 -26.81 1.90 -6.87
CA PRO A 178 -27.91 1.75 -7.80
C PRO A 178 -28.15 3.08 -8.53
N PHE A 179 -28.28 3.03 -9.85
CA PHE A 179 -28.40 4.23 -10.66
C PHE A 179 -27.16 5.13 -10.67
N SER A 180 -25.97 4.57 -10.50
CA SER A 180 -24.71 5.28 -10.66
C SER A 180 -24.70 6.16 -11.91
N ALA A 181 -24.24 7.41 -11.80
CA ALA A 181 -24.09 8.29 -12.95
C ALA A 181 -23.11 7.71 -13.96
N ARG A 182 -22.08 7.01 -13.49
CA ARG A 182 -21.03 6.42 -14.33
C ARG A 182 -21.54 5.23 -15.14
N SER A 183 -22.29 4.30 -14.53
CA SER A 183 -22.87 3.17 -15.26
C SER A 183 -23.95 3.55 -16.26
N ARG A 184 -24.58 4.73 -16.11
CA ARG A 184 -25.50 5.29 -17.11
C ARG A 184 -24.77 6.03 -18.23
N GLN A 185 -23.63 6.63 -17.93
CA GLN A 185 -22.85 7.43 -18.86
C GLN A 185 -21.97 6.57 -19.77
N PHE A 186 -21.43 5.47 -19.24
CA PHE A 186 -20.45 4.62 -19.92
C PHE A 186 -20.89 3.16 -19.93
N ALA A 187 -20.71 2.47 -21.07
CA ALA A 187 -20.56 1.02 -21.04
C ALA A 187 -19.25 0.63 -20.33
N LEU A 188 -19.15 -0.57 -19.78
CA LEU A 188 -17.99 -0.98 -19.00
C LEU A 188 -16.65 -0.82 -19.74
N PRO A 189 -16.49 -1.21 -21.01
CA PRO A 189 -15.24 -1.01 -21.74
C PRO A 189 -14.83 0.46 -21.85
N ASP A 190 -15.79 1.36 -22.09
CA ASP A 190 -15.55 2.81 -22.23
C ASP A 190 -15.21 3.43 -20.87
N TYR A 191 -15.86 2.95 -19.80
CA TYR A 191 -15.54 3.37 -18.44
C TYR A 191 -14.11 3.01 -18.07
N VAL A 192 -13.66 1.80 -18.43
CA VAL A 192 -12.27 1.37 -18.23
C VAL A 192 -11.29 2.26 -18.99
N VAL A 193 -11.57 2.59 -20.25
CA VAL A 193 -10.74 3.52 -21.04
C VAL A 193 -10.66 4.89 -20.36
N TYR A 194 -11.80 5.40 -19.87
CA TYR A 194 -11.83 6.66 -19.14
C TYR A 194 -10.99 6.61 -17.85
N LEU A 195 -11.15 5.55 -17.04
CA LEU A 195 -10.35 5.37 -15.82
C LEU A 195 -8.85 5.32 -16.12
N ILE A 196 -8.43 4.61 -17.15
CA ILE A 196 -7.02 4.50 -17.55
C ILE A 196 -6.48 5.86 -17.99
N SER A 197 -7.27 6.65 -18.71
CA SER A 197 -6.88 8.02 -19.08
C SER A 197 -6.65 8.91 -17.86
N GLU A 198 -7.55 8.86 -16.87
CA GLU A 198 -7.40 9.64 -15.63
C GLU A 198 -6.23 9.12 -14.77
N TYR A 199 -6.02 7.80 -14.72
CA TYR A 199 -4.89 7.22 -13.99
C TYR A 199 -3.55 7.65 -14.62
N GLY A 200 -3.48 7.76 -15.95
CA GLY A 200 -2.29 8.28 -16.63
C GLY A 200 -1.91 9.70 -16.20
N LYS A 201 -2.89 10.57 -15.95
CA LYS A 201 -2.65 11.92 -15.40
C LYS A 201 -2.09 11.86 -13.98
N ILE A 202 -2.62 10.96 -13.15
CA ILE A 202 -2.17 10.73 -11.77
C ILE A 202 -0.70 10.27 -11.76
N LEU A 203 -0.33 9.30 -12.61
CA LEU A 203 1.05 8.79 -12.66
C LEU A 203 2.03 9.88 -13.13
N ARG A 204 1.68 10.66 -14.17
CA ARG A 204 2.51 11.78 -14.62
C ARG A 204 2.67 12.84 -13.52
N LYS A 205 1.60 13.16 -12.79
CA LYS A 205 1.68 14.10 -11.65
C LYS A 205 2.61 13.60 -10.55
N LEU A 206 2.62 12.30 -10.23
CA LEU A 206 3.59 11.72 -9.29
C LEU A 206 5.04 11.90 -9.76
N TYR A 207 5.29 11.68 -11.05
CA TYR A 207 6.61 11.91 -11.63
C TYR A 207 7.03 13.38 -11.57
N GLU A 208 6.15 14.31 -11.89
CA GLU A 208 6.36 15.76 -11.76
C GLU A 208 6.67 16.17 -10.31
N LEU A 209 6.04 15.52 -9.31
CA LEU A 209 6.29 15.74 -7.89
C LEU A 209 7.59 15.10 -7.37
N GLY A 210 8.38 14.48 -8.27
CA GLY A 210 9.71 13.94 -7.95
C GLY A 210 9.76 12.43 -7.73
N ALA A 211 8.65 11.69 -7.83
CA ALA A 211 8.68 10.24 -7.69
C ALA A 211 9.48 9.59 -8.84
N ARG A 212 10.36 8.65 -8.49
CA ARG A 212 11.26 7.98 -9.43
C ARG A 212 11.23 6.46 -9.31
N ARG A 213 10.56 5.91 -8.29
CA ARG A 213 10.38 4.47 -8.04
C ARG A 213 8.99 4.27 -7.50
N VAL A 214 8.06 3.93 -8.38
CA VAL A 214 6.63 3.88 -8.07
C VAL A 214 6.10 2.48 -8.30
N LEU A 215 5.67 1.84 -7.23
CA LEU A 215 4.92 0.60 -7.26
C LEU A 215 3.44 0.94 -7.46
N VAL A 216 2.86 0.51 -8.57
CA VAL A 216 1.47 0.73 -8.94
C VAL A 216 0.72 -0.58 -8.86
N THR A 217 -0.27 -0.68 -7.98
CA THR A 217 -1.10 -1.89 -7.92
C THR A 217 -2.31 -1.76 -8.84
N GLY A 218 -2.63 -2.84 -9.55
CA GLY A 218 -3.90 -3.00 -10.23
C GLY A 218 -5.03 -3.33 -9.25
N THR A 219 -6.24 -3.51 -9.79
CA THR A 219 -7.37 -4.00 -8.98
C THR A 219 -7.18 -5.47 -8.66
N GLY A 220 -7.53 -5.87 -7.42
CA GLY A 220 -7.59 -7.27 -7.02
C GLY A 220 -8.77 -8.03 -7.61
N ALA A 221 -9.01 -9.24 -7.11
CA ALA A 221 -10.16 -10.08 -7.48
C ALA A 221 -11.44 -9.56 -6.78
N MET A 222 -11.86 -8.35 -7.13
CA MET A 222 -12.95 -7.60 -6.47
C MET A 222 -14.23 -8.41 -6.31
N GLY A 223 -14.64 -9.13 -7.36
CA GLY A 223 -15.87 -9.93 -7.33
C GLY A 223 -15.83 -11.12 -6.37
N CYS A 224 -14.67 -11.44 -5.81
CA CYS A 224 -14.50 -12.51 -4.81
C CYS A 224 -14.54 -12.00 -3.37
N ALA A 225 -14.63 -10.69 -3.16
CA ALA A 225 -14.73 -10.10 -1.82
C ALA A 225 -16.00 -10.61 -1.11
N PRO A 226 -15.95 -10.86 0.22
CA PRO A 226 -17.10 -11.34 0.97
C PRO A 226 -18.37 -10.50 0.79
N ALA A 227 -18.24 -9.17 0.64
CA ALA A 227 -19.38 -8.29 0.36
C ALA A 227 -20.07 -8.60 -0.98
N GLU A 228 -19.27 -8.87 -2.00
CA GLU A 228 -19.79 -9.19 -3.33
C GLU A 228 -20.40 -10.59 -3.37
N LEU A 229 -19.80 -11.55 -2.64
CA LEU A 229 -20.38 -12.87 -2.47
C LEU A 229 -21.71 -12.79 -1.72
N ALA A 230 -21.80 -11.98 -0.66
CA ALA A 230 -23.03 -11.82 0.13
C ALA A 230 -24.19 -11.24 -0.69
N GLN A 231 -23.88 -10.37 -1.66
CA GLN A 231 -24.90 -9.69 -2.47
C GLN A 231 -25.23 -10.44 -3.76
N HIS A 232 -24.27 -11.12 -4.37
CA HIS A 232 -24.39 -11.63 -5.73
C HIS A 232 -24.18 -13.14 -5.88
N SER A 233 -23.78 -13.87 -4.82
CA SER A 233 -23.47 -15.29 -4.91
C SER A 233 -24.36 -16.16 -4.01
N ARG A 234 -24.84 -17.29 -4.58
CA ARG A 234 -25.58 -18.32 -3.81
C ARG A 234 -24.71 -19.53 -3.45
N ASN A 235 -23.61 -19.72 -4.16
CA ASN A 235 -22.76 -20.92 -4.07
C ASN A 235 -21.28 -20.58 -3.76
N GLY A 236 -20.96 -19.32 -3.53
CA GLY A 236 -19.59 -18.83 -3.27
C GLY A 236 -18.75 -18.63 -4.53
N GLU A 237 -19.38 -18.53 -5.69
CA GLU A 237 -18.70 -18.09 -6.93
C GLU A 237 -18.55 -16.57 -6.93
N CYS A 238 -17.41 -16.10 -7.40
CA CYS A 238 -17.12 -14.67 -7.51
C CYS A 238 -18.08 -13.96 -8.46
N TYR A 239 -18.47 -12.73 -8.16
CA TYR A 239 -19.35 -11.94 -9.00
C TYR A 239 -18.70 -11.62 -10.35
N GLY A 240 -19.24 -12.21 -11.42
CA GLY A 240 -18.65 -12.21 -12.75
C GLY A 240 -18.49 -10.81 -13.36
N ALA A 241 -19.38 -9.85 -13.05
CA ALA A 241 -19.30 -8.50 -13.59
C ALA A 241 -18.05 -7.75 -13.08
N LEU A 242 -17.72 -7.86 -11.80
CA LEU A 242 -16.49 -7.27 -11.24
C LEU A 242 -15.22 -8.01 -11.69
N GLN A 243 -15.30 -9.32 -11.89
CA GLN A 243 -14.19 -10.08 -12.49
C GLN A 243 -13.93 -9.64 -13.95
N ALA A 244 -14.97 -9.40 -14.74
CA ALA A 244 -14.85 -8.85 -16.09
C ALA A 244 -14.26 -7.43 -16.07
N ALA A 245 -14.63 -6.59 -15.10
CA ALA A 245 -14.05 -5.25 -14.93
C ALA A 245 -12.54 -5.32 -14.67
N ALA A 246 -12.10 -6.19 -13.75
CA ALA A 246 -10.68 -6.40 -13.46
C ALA A 246 -9.91 -6.94 -14.68
N ALA A 247 -10.50 -7.87 -15.43
CA ALA A 247 -9.93 -8.43 -16.65
C ALA A 247 -9.75 -7.40 -17.78
N LEU A 248 -10.61 -6.37 -17.83
CA LEU A 248 -10.48 -5.25 -18.77
C LEU A 248 -9.50 -4.17 -18.30
N PHE A 249 -9.48 -3.87 -17.00
CA PHE A 249 -8.70 -2.78 -16.43
C PHE A 249 -7.22 -3.12 -16.27
N ASN A 250 -6.90 -4.26 -15.66
CA ASN A 250 -5.53 -4.56 -15.27
C ASN A 250 -4.54 -4.67 -16.46
N PRO A 251 -4.87 -5.31 -17.61
CA PRO A 251 -3.98 -5.29 -18.76
C PRO A 251 -3.72 -3.88 -19.28
N ARG A 252 -4.77 -3.05 -19.35
CA ARG A 252 -4.64 -1.66 -19.81
C ARG A 252 -3.79 -0.79 -18.87
N LEU A 253 -3.83 -1.08 -17.57
CA LEU A 253 -2.94 -0.42 -16.62
C LEU A 253 -1.47 -0.79 -16.86
N VAL A 254 -1.17 -2.04 -17.16
CA VAL A 254 0.19 -2.48 -17.53
C VAL A 254 0.65 -1.77 -18.80
N ASP A 255 -0.20 -1.69 -19.83
CA ASP A 255 0.11 -0.98 -21.08
C ASP A 255 0.33 0.52 -20.85
N LEU A 256 -0.50 1.15 -20.00
CA LEU A 256 -0.32 2.55 -19.59
C LEU A 256 1.03 2.76 -18.91
N ILE A 257 1.40 1.91 -17.96
CA ILE A 257 2.68 2.00 -17.24
C ILE A 257 3.84 1.86 -18.22
N ALA A 258 3.80 0.90 -19.12
CA ALA A 258 4.82 0.73 -20.16
C ALA A 258 4.93 1.98 -21.05
N SER A 259 3.81 2.56 -21.46
CA SER A 259 3.78 3.80 -22.25
C SER A 259 4.38 4.99 -21.51
N VAL A 260 4.01 5.19 -20.23
CA VAL A 260 4.54 6.30 -19.42
C VAL A 260 6.03 6.12 -19.16
N ASN A 261 6.51 4.91 -18.90
CA ASN A 261 7.93 4.62 -18.76
C ASN A 261 8.70 4.91 -20.07
N ALA A 262 8.14 4.55 -21.22
CA ALA A 262 8.72 4.85 -22.53
C ALA A 262 8.77 6.38 -22.81
N GLU A 263 7.73 7.13 -22.45
CA GLU A 263 7.72 8.61 -22.53
C GLU A 263 8.83 9.24 -21.68
N ILE A 264 9.08 8.67 -20.49
CA ILE A 264 10.12 9.15 -19.55
C ILE A 264 11.52 8.67 -19.97
N GLY A 265 11.61 7.54 -20.67
CA GLY A 265 12.88 6.89 -21.03
C GLY A 265 13.52 6.08 -19.90
N GLN A 266 12.75 5.75 -18.84
CA GLN A 266 13.20 4.98 -17.67
C GLN A 266 12.04 4.19 -17.06
N ASP A 267 12.35 3.05 -16.42
CA ASP A 267 11.40 2.24 -15.67
C ASP A 267 11.13 2.85 -14.28
N VAL A 268 10.37 3.95 -14.25
CA VAL A 268 9.96 4.64 -13.02
C VAL A 268 8.81 3.92 -12.34
N PHE A 269 7.86 3.41 -13.13
CA PHE A 269 6.65 2.76 -12.67
C PHE A 269 6.74 1.25 -12.85
N VAL A 270 6.37 0.52 -11.80
CA VAL A 270 6.35 -0.95 -11.78
C VAL A 270 4.93 -1.40 -11.45
N ALA A 271 4.36 -2.22 -12.32
CA ALA A 271 3.02 -2.77 -12.14
C ALA A 271 3.05 -4.01 -11.23
N ALA A 272 2.16 -4.04 -10.23
CA ALA A 272 1.87 -5.21 -9.42
C ALA A 272 0.48 -5.78 -9.80
N ASN A 273 0.45 -7.04 -10.23
CA ASN A 273 -0.76 -7.73 -10.64
C ASN A 273 -1.52 -8.28 -9.42
N ALA A 274 -2.17 -7.39 -8.67
CA ALA A 274 -2.93 -7.73 -7.48
C ALA A 274 -4.03 -8.76 -7.75
N TYR A 275 -4.64 -8.75 -8.96
CA TYR A 275 -5.62 -9.75 -9.36
C TYR A 275 -5.05 -11.17 -9.32
N GLN A 276 -3.90 -11.39 -9.95
CA GLN A 276 -3.28 -12.70 -9.98
C GLN A 276 -2.80 -13.13 -8.58
N MET A 277 -2.22 -12.20 -7.81
CA MET A 277 -1.81 -12.44 -6.43
C MET A 277 -2.99 -12.90 -5.57
N ASN A 278 -4.15 -12.26 -5.72
CA ASN A 278 -5.36 -12.67 -5.01
C ASN A 278 -5.90 -14.02 -5.51
N MET A 279 -6.01 -14.21 -6.83
CA MET A 279 -6.58 -15.43 -7.39
C MET A 279 -5.81 -16.69 -6.99
N ASP A 280 -4.51 -16.60 -6.76
CA ASP A 280 -3.70 -17.75 -6.36
C ASP A 280 -4.17 -18.32 -5.01
N TYR A 281 -4.31 -17.48 -3.98
CA TYR A 281 -4.79 -17.95 -2.66
C TYR A 281 -6.32 -18.10 -2.57
N LEU A 282 -7.07 -17.36 -3.40
CA LEU A 282 -8.52 -17.50 -3.43
C LEU A 282 -8.96 -18.81 -4.07
N SER A 283 -8.25 -19.26 -5.12
CA SER A 283 -8.55 -20.51 -5.82
C SER A 283 -8.03 -21.75 -5.09
N ASN A 284 -6.96 -21.62 -4.34
CA ASN A 284 -6.30 -22.72 -3.63
C ASN A 284 -5.98 -22.35 -2.18
N PRO A 285 -6.97 -22.01 -1.35
CA PRO A 285 -6.73 -21.44 -0.02
C PRO A 285 -5.90 -22.35 0.89
N GLU A 286 -6.08 -23.66 0.83
CA GLU A 286 -5.36 -24.64 1.66
C GLU A 286 -3.85 -24.62 1.40
N GLN A 287 -3.41 -24.39 0.15
CA GLN A 287 -1.99 -24.28 -0.19
C GLN A 287 -1.30 -23.08 0.47
N PHE A 288 -2.09 -22.05 0.82
CA PHE A 288 -1.65 -20.85 1.52
C PHE A 288 -1.96 -20.89 3.03
N GLY A 289 -2.48 -22.03 3.51
CA GLY A 289 -2.81 -22.24 4.92
C GLY A 289 -4.05 -21.48 5.37
N PHE A 290 -5.01 -21.25 4.46
CA PHE A 290 -6.32 -20.73 4.77
C PHE A 290 -7.36 -21.86 4.78
N VAL A 291 -8.30 -21.82 5.72
CA VAL A 291 -9.48 -22.71 5.71
C VAL A 291 -10.58 -22.14 4.85
N THR A 292 -10.57 -20.82 4.62
CA THR A 292 -11.54 -20.16 3.77
C THR A 292 -10.96 -18.90 3.11
N SER A 293 -11.35 -18.71 1.87
CA SER A 293 -11.10 -17.52 1.07
C SER A 293 -12.39 -16.79 0.67
N LYS A 294 -13.54 -17.21 1.26
CA LYS A 294 -14.86 -16.68 0.90
C LYS A 294 -15.55 -15.97 2.05
N VAL A 295 -15.24 -16.35 3.28
CA VAL A 295 -15.86 -15.80 4.50
C VAL A 295 -14.88 -14.86 5.17
N ALA A 296 -15.34 -13.65 5.51
CA ALA A 296 -14.55 -12.71 6.29
C ALA A 296 -14.42 -13.16 7.74
N CYS A 297 -13.26 -12.88 8.36
CA CYS A 297 -13.02 -13.16 9.78
C CYS A 297 -13.91 -12.31 10.69
N CYS A 298 -14.16 -11.04 10.33
CA CYS A 298 -15.02 -10.12 11.06
C CYS A 298 -16.16 -9.61 10.17
N GLY A 299 -17.39 -9.81 10.58
CA GLY A 299 -18.55 -9.32 9.83
C GLY A 299 -19.86 -9.97 10.24
N GLN A 300 -20.89 -9.81 9.41
CA GLN A 300 -22.25 -10.32 9.64
C GLN A 300 -22.85 -10.86 8.34
N GLY A 301 -23.95 -11.58 8.46
CA GLY A 301 -24.71 -12.10 7.32
C GLY A 301 -23.99 -13.17 6.52
N PRO A 302 -24.45 -13.47 5.28
CA PRO A 302 -23.78 -14.41 4.39
C PRO A 302 -22.31 -14.01 4.18
N TYR A 303 -21.43 -14.99 4.24
CA TYR A 303 -19.97 -14.80 4.10
C TYR A 303 -19.34 -13.81 5.08
N ASN A 304 -20.04 -13.38 6.15
CA ASN A 304 -19.69 -12.22 6.98
C ASN A 304 -19.43 -10.95 6.13
N GLY A 305 -20.10 -10.84 4.98
CA GLY A 305 -19.87 -9.80 3.97
C GLY A 305 -20.84 -8.62 4.06
N ILE A 306 -21.74 -8.57 5.06
CA ILE A 306 -22.72 -7.49 5.19
C ILE A 306 -22.35 -6.57 6.36
N GLY A 307 -22.29 -5.27 6.05
CA GLY A 307 -22.00 -4.23 7.02
C GLY A 307 -20.53 -4.10 7.38
N LEU A 308 -20.29 -3.32 8.42
CA LEU A 308 -18.94 -3.03 8.93
C LEU A 308 -18.52 -4.09 9.95
N CYS A 309 -17.21 -4.29 10.07
CA CYS A 309 -16.61 -4.99 11.20
C CYS A 309 -16.71 -4.10 12.45
N THR A 310 -17.45 -4.53 13.46
CA THR A 310 -17.74 -3.78 14.70
C THR A 310 -17.57 -4.70 15.92
N PRO A 311 -17.57 -4.17 17.14
CA PRO A 311 -17.47 -4.99 18.36
C PRO A 311 -18.56 -6.06 18.54
N ILE A 312 -19.68 -5.93 17.84
CA ILE A 312 -20.80 -6.89 17.90
C ILE A 312 -20.83 -7.83 16.67
N SER A 313 -19.90 -7.70 15.76
CA SER A 313 -19.78 -8.58 14.59
C SER A 313 -19.27 -9.96 14.97
N ASN A 314 -19.57 -10.96 14.15
CA ASN A 314 -18.93 -12.26 14.28
C ASN A 314 -17.43 -12.09 14.10
N LEU A 315 -16.66 -12.68 14.99
CA LEU A 315 -15.19 -12.66 14.92
C LEU A 315 -14.66 -14.11 14.90
N CYS A 316 -13.85 -14.42 13.90
CA CYS A 316 -13.24 -15.73 13.80
C CYS A 316 -12.22 -15.97 14.94
N PRO A 317 -12.05 -17.22 15.41
CA PRO A 317 -11.13 -17.50 16.51
C PRO A 317 -9.65 -17.43 16.10
N ASN A 318 -9.33 -17.65 14.83
CA ASN A 318 -7.96 -17.63 14.31
C ASN A 318 -7.92 -16.91 12.95
N ARG A 319 -7.38 -15.69 12.94
CA ARG A 319 -7.28 -14.81 11.77
C ARG A 319 -6.37 -15.36 10.68
N ASP A 320 -5.35 -16.13 11.05
CA ASP A 320 -4.41 -16.75 10.10
C ASP A 320 -5.05 -17.82 9.19
N LEU A 321 -6.26 -18.25 9.54
CA LEU A 321 -7.00 -19.22 8.73
C LEU A 321 -7.95 -18.58 7.72
N TYR A 322 -8.05 -17.25 7.68
CA TYR A 322 -8.97 -16.52 6.82
C TYR A 322 -8.19 -15.61 5.86
N ALA A 323 -8.60 -15.60 4.59
CA ALA A 323 -7.99 -14.71 3.59
C ALA A 323 -8.49 -13.26 3.75
N PHE A 324 -9.76 -13.08 4.10
CA PHE A 324 -10.36 -11.77 4.34
C PHE A 324 -10.53 -11.46 5.81
N TRP A 325 -10.15 -10.23 6.18
CA TRP A 325 -10.40 -9.67 7.51
C TRP A 325 -11.84 -9.24 7.67
N ASP A 326 -12.30 -8.35 6.81
CA ASP A 326 -13.67 -7.83 6.77
C ASP A 326 -14.31 -8.07 5.40
N ALA A 327 -15.42 -7.41 5.12
CA ALA A 327 -16.19 -7.57 3.90
C ALA A 327 -15.41 -7.32 2.60
N PHE A 328 -14.27 -6.60 2.65
CA PHE A 328 -13.49 -6.18 1.48
C PHE A 328 -11.98 -6.39 1.62
N HIS A 329 -11.44 -6.34 2.84
CA HIS A 329 -10.00 -6.20 3.08
C HIS A 329 -9.34 -7.52 3.46
N PRO A 330 -8.11 -7.76 3.02
CA PRO A 330 -7.35 -8.97 3.38
C PRO A 330 -6.91 -8.95 4.85
N THR A 331 -6.70 -10.15 5.42
CA THR A 331 -6.00 -10.30 6.70
C THR A 331 -4.52 -9.92 6.57
N GLU A 332 -3.84 -9.70 7.70
CA GLU A 332 -2.39 -9.50 7.72
C GLU A 332 -1.67 -10.65 7.02
N LYS A 333 -2.07 -11.91 7.25
CA LYS A 333 -1.46 -13.06 6.57
C LYS A 333 -1.61 -12.98 5.05
N ALA A 334 -2.78 -12.59 4.55
CA ALA A 334 -2.98 -12.40 3.11
C ALA A 334 -2.14 -11.23 2.58
N ASN A 335 -2.03 -10.14 3.33
CA ASN A 335 -1.14 -9.01 2.99
C ASN A 335 0.32 -9.45 2.90
N ARG A 336 0.80 -10.30 3.81
CA ARG A 336 2.17 -10.86 3.78
C ARG A 336 2.42 -11.72 2.55
N ILE A 337 1.42 -12.50 2.11
CA ILE A 337 1.50 -13.27 0.86
C ILE A 337 1.63 -12.34 -0.34
N ILE A 338 0.79 -11.30 -0.42
CA ILE A 338 0.83 -10.29 -1.49
C ILE A 338 2.20 -9.59 -1.52
N VAL A 339 2.69 -9.12 -0.38
CA VAL A 339 3.98 -8.41 -0.31
C VAL A 339 5.15 -9.33 -0.67
N ASN A 340 5.12 -10.60 -0.29
CA ASN A 340 6.14 -11.54 -0.72
C ASN A 340 6.20 -11.69 -2.26
N GLN A 341 5.05 -11.69 -2.93
CA GLN A 341 4.98 -11.71 -4.39
C GLN A 341 5.42 -10.37 -5.01
N ILE A 342 5.17 -9.24 -4.37
CA ILE A 342 5.70 -7.94 -4.78
C ILE A 342 7.24 -7.92 -4.68
N LEU A 343 7.80 -8.48 -3.62
CA LEU A 343 9.24 -8.50 -3.38
C LEU A 343 9.99 -9.42 -4.34
N THR A 344 9.52 -10.66 -4.52
CA THR A 344 10.29 -11.73 -5.16
C THR A 344 9.58 -12.39 -6.34
N GLY A 345 8.35 -11.98 -6.63
CA GLY A 345 7.51 -12.59 -7.65
C GLY A 345 8.10 -12.45 -9.06
N SER A 346 7.75 -13.41 -9.91
CA SER A 346 8.11 -13.41 -11.34
C SER A 346 7.27 -12.39 -12.13
N SER A 347 7.49 -12.35 -13.44
CA SER A 347 6.70 -11.53 -14.39
C SER A 347 5.19 -11.85 -14.40
N LYS A 348 4.76 -12.97 -13.81
CA LYS A 348 3.35 -13.27 -13.55
C LYS A 348 2.71 -12.22 -12.62
N TYR A 349 3.48 -11.71 -11.67
CA TYR A 349 3.01 -10.81 -10.61
C TYR A 349 3.52 -9.38 -10.75
N MET A 350 4.72 -9.20 -11.30
CA MET A 350 5.39 -7.90 -11.33
C MET A 350 5.92 -7.58 -12.72
N HIS A 351 5.75 -6.34 -13.20
CA HIS A 351 6.21 -5.93 -14.51
C HIS A 351 6.72 -4.45 -14.46
N PRO A 352 7.91 -4.12 -15.03
CA PRO A 352 8.84 -5.02 -15.73
C PRO A 352 9.72 -5.85 -14.77
N MET A 353 9.75 -5.53 -13.49
CA MET A 353 10.60 -6.18 -12.48
C MET A 353 9.91 -6.22 -11.11
N ASN A 354 10.41 -7.04 -10.19
CA ASN A 354 9.93 -7.08 -8.80
C ASN A 354 10.66 -6.04 -7.92
N LEU A 355 10.13 -5.81 -6.71
CA LEU A 355 10.65 -4.78 -5.83
C LEU A 355 12.08 -5.05 -5.38
N SER A 356 12.48 -6.31 -5.15
CA SER A 356 13.87 -6.64 -4.82
C SER A 356 14.83 -6.23 -5.93
N THR A 357 14.46 -6.41 -7.20
CA THR A 357 15.25 -5.96 -8.34
C THR A 357 15.35 -4.43 -8.39
N VAL A 358 14.25 -3.71 -8.16
CA VAL A 358 14.26 -2.23 -8.06
C VAL A 358 15.25 -1.76 -7.00
N MET A 359 15.25 -2.42 -5.82
CA MET A 359 16.14 -2.07 -4.71
C MET A 359 17.62 -2.35 -5.02
N LEU A 360 17.92 -3.45 -5.76
CA LEU A 360 19.28 -3.82 -6.16
C LEU A 360 19.86 -2.86 -7.20
N LEU A 361 19.08 -2.44 -8.19
CA LEU A 361 19.52 -1.50 -9.23
C LEU A 361 19.95 -0.15 -8.64
N ASP A 362 19.35 0.25 -7.53
CA ASP A 362 19.72 1.46 -6.82
C ASP A 362 21.05 1.35 -6.06
N SER A 363 21.29 0.16 -5.47
CA SER A 363 22.55 -0.10 -4.75
C SER A 363 23.76 -0.08 -5.68
N SER A 364 23.57 -0.34 -6.97
CA SER A 364 24.64 -0.32 -7.99
C SER A 364 24.94 1.07 -8.56
N ARG A 365 24.12 2.09 -8.25
CA ARG A 365 24.25 3.47 -8.73
C ARG A 365 24.86 4.43 -7.68
N ILE A 366 25.15 3.92 -6.49
CA ILE A 366 25.81 4.61 -5.38
C ILE A 366 27.28 4.17 -5.32
#